data_9a29b2b2ef6c2018b4a85bd69d63e6c6
#
_entry.id   9a29b2b2ef6c2018b4a85bd69d63e6c6
#
_cell.length_a   1.000
_cell.length_b   1.000
_cell.length_c   1.000
_cell.angle_alpha   90.00
_cell.angle_beta   90.00
_cell.angle_gamma   90.00
#
_symmetry.space_group_name_H-M   'P 1'
#
loop_
_entity.id
_entity.type
_entity.pdbx_description
1 polymer ?
#
loop_
_entity_poly.entity_id
_entity_poly.type
_entity_poly.pdbx_seq_one_letter_code
_entity_poly.pdbx_strand_id
1 'polypeptide(L)'
;MEKLTTQDIVKMVDLMSEIIISSEVAFCDLDSAAGDGDFGMSLAKGFKQLNAEWPEISKEEEIGSFLRACGMVIIEHCGGASGPIWGSAFRGAAKYANGKTEIDLAEFAELMQSAVDGIQKTGGAKLGDKTLLDALIPAVESLKASAQAGDSIAVAMRKSADEAISGAEKTKDIVATKGRASYLGERSLSFPDAGATAIGIIFTYITDKFCA
;
A
#
# COMPACT_ATOMS: atom_id res chain seq x y z
N MET A 1 -11.72 8.17 -22.16
CA MET A 1 -11.50 7.97 -20.73
C MET A 1 -10.04 8.24 -20.44
N GLU A 2 -9.78 8.90 -19.33
CA GLU A 2 -8.43 9.13 -18.82
C GLU A 2 -7.77 7.79 -18.49
N LYS A 3 -6.47 7.65 -18.80
CA LYS A 3 -5.72 6.41 -18.56
C LYS A 3 -4.45 6.72 -17.80
N LEU A 4 -4.03 5.78 -17.00
CA LEU A 4 -2.72 5.76 -16.34
C LEU A 4 -1.76 4.94 -17.20
N THR A 5 -0.66 5.55 -17.59
CA THR A 5 0.43 4.91 -18.34
C THR A 5 1.40 4.18 -17.40
N THR A 6 2.32 3.40 -17.95
CA THR A 6 3.44 2.84 -17.15
C THR A 6 4.20 3.93 -16.41
N GLN A 7 4.45 5.09 -17.04
CA GLN A 7 5.17 6.20 -16.40
C GLN A 7 4.38 6.83 -15.24
N ASP A 8 3.05 6.83 -15.31
CA ASP A 8 2.22 7.28 -14.20
C ASP A 8 2.33 6.33 -13.00
N ILE A 9 2.33 5.02 -13.24
CA ILE A 9 2.54 4.02 -12.18
C ILE A 9 3.97 4.11 -11.61
N VAL A 10 4.98 4.30 -12.46
CA VAL A 10 6.37 4.56 -12.02
C VAL A 10 6.41 5.78 -11.10
N LYS A 11 5.79 6.90 -11.49
CA LYS A 11 5.71 8.11 -10.66
C LYS A 11 4.99 7.86 -9.32
N MET A 12 3.90 7.10 -9.32
CA MET A 12 3.19 6.76 -8.06
C MET A 12 4.07 5.94 -7.11
N VAL A 13 4.84 4.97 -7.62
CA VAL A 13 5.74 4.16 -6.79
C VAL A 13 6.95 4.97 -6.31
N ASP A 14 7.44 5.93 -7.11
CA ASP A 14 8.49 6.87 -6.70
C ASP A 14 8.01 7.74 -5.52
N LEU A 15 6.82 8.33 -5.62
CA LEU A 15 6.19 9.08 -4.53
C LEU A 15 5.94 8.23 -3.28
N MET A 16 5.53 6.96 -3.48
CA MET A 16 5.40 6.00 -2.39
C MET A 16 6.75 5.75 -1.69
N SER A 17 7.82 5.60 -2.46
CA SER A 17 9.17 5.42 -1.92
C SER A 17 9.62 6.65 -1.13
N GLU A 18 9.40 7.85 -1.67
CA GLU A 18 9.73 9.11 -1.02
C GLU A 18 9.06 9.24 0.36
N ILE A 19 7.73 9.04 0.44
CA ILE A 19 7.00 9.19 1.70
C ILE A 19 7.36 8.09 2.71
N ILE A 20 7.58 6.85 2.28
CA ILE A 20 7.97 5.75 3.18
C ILE A 20 9.34 6.04 3.80
N ILE A 21 10.32 6.46 3.00
CA ILE A 21 11.68 6.74 3.49
C ILE A 21 11.68 7.96 4.42
N SER A 22 10.96 9.02 4.05
CA SER A 22 10.90 10.23 4.88
C SER A 22 10.11 10.04 6.17
N SER A 23 9.20 9.08 6.23
CA SER A 23 8.37 8.75 7.39
C SER A 23 8.94 7.61 8.26
N GLU A 24 10.18 7.15 8.04
CA GLU A 24 10.78 6.02 8.75
C GLU A 24 10.61 6.11 10.27
N VAL A 25 10.97 7.24 10.87
CA VAL A 25 10.87 7.47 12.33
C VAL A 25 9.40 7.47 12.77
N ALA A 26 8.55 8.22 12.06
CA ALA A 26 7.14 8.31 12.39
C ALA A 26 6.43 6.94 12.34
N PHE A 27 6.79 6.08 11.38
CA PHE A 27 6.24 4.73 11.29
C PHE A 27 6.77 3.80 12.39
N CYS A 28 8.01 3.99 12.86
CA CYS A 28 8.51 3.30 14.05
C CYS A 28 7.76 3.74 15.30
N ASP A 29 7.49 5.04 15.46
CA ASP A 29 6.76 5.58 16.61
C ASP A 29 5.32 5.04 16.65
N LEU A 30 4.63 4.96 15.49
CA LEU A 30 3.31 4.35 15.39
C LEU A 30 3.30 2.87 15.83
N ASP A 31 4.30 2.13 15.43
CA ASP A 31 4.42 0.70 15.75
C ASP A 31 4.79 0.48 17.23
N SER A 32 5.52 1.41 17.84
CA SER A 32 5.95 1.31 19.24
C SER A 32 4.78 1.24 20.24
N ALA A 33 3.59 1.71 19.86
CA ALA A 33 2.40 1.66 20.70
C ALA A 33 1.84 0.24 20.90
N ALA A 34 1.97 -0.62 19.88
CA ALA A 34 1.40 -1.97 19.89
C ALA A 34 2.28 -3.04 19.24
N GLY A 35 3.48 -2.68 18.81
CA GLY A 35 4.49 -3.54 18.18
C GLY A 35 5.83 -3.48 18.89
N ASP A 36 6.91 -3.64 18.13
CA ASP A 36 8.30 -3.56 18.62
C ASP A 36 9.06 -2.34 18.10
N GLY A 37 8.36 -1.43 17.41
CA GLY A 37 8.91 -0.17 16.94
C GLY A 37 9.86 -0.28 15.74
N ASP A 38 9.88 -1.40 15.02
CA ASP A 38 10.79 -1.62 13.90
C ASP A 38 10.15 -1.47 12.51
N PHE A 39 8.83 -1.25 12.45
CA PHE A 39 8.05 -1.24 11.20
C PHE A 39 8.59 -0.22 10.19
N GLY A 40 8.79 1.03 10.61
CA GLY A 40 9.30 2.08 9.73
C GLY A 40 10.67 1.77 9.16
N MET A 41 11.60 1.32 10.02
CA MET A 41 12.95 0.94 9.63
C MET A 41 12.95 -0.27 8.69
N SER A 42 12.13 -1.28 9.00
CA SER A 42 11.98 -2.49 8.18
C SER A 42 11.47 -2.15 6.78
N LEU A 43 10.47 -1.26 6.67
CA LEU A 43 9.90 -0.85 5.40
C LEU A 43 10.86 0.05 4.62
N ALA A 44 11.40 1.08 5.26
CA ALA A 44 12.31 2.03 4.62
C ALA A 44 13.58 1.36 4.07
N LYS A 45 14.08 0.29 4.70
CA LYS A 45 15.23 -0.47 4.20
C LYS A 45 14.97 -1.01 2.78
N GLY A 46 13.80 -1.60 2.54
CA GLY A 46 13.45 -2.12 1.21
C GLY A 46 13.28 -1.01 0.18
N PHE A 47 12.64 0.10 0.55
CA PHE A 47 12.43 1.22 -0.36
C PHE A 47 13.71 2.03 -0.66
N LYS A 48 14.65 2.10 0.28
CA LYS A 48 16.00 2.64 0.01
C LYS A 48 16.75 1.77 -1.01
N GLN A 49 16.63 0.45 -0.94
CA GLN A 49 17.21 -0.44 -1.93
C GLN A 49 16.50 -0.30 -3.29
N LEU A 50 15.16 -0.19 -3.30
CA LEU A 50 14.41 0.09 -4.52
C LEU A 50 14.90 1.36 -5.21
N ASN A 51 15.17 2.44 -4.45
CA ASN A 51 15.74 3.67 -4.99
C ASN A 51 17.17 3.48 -5.55
N ALA A 52 17.97 2.60 -4.94
CA ALA A 52 19.31 2.29 -5.45
C ALA A 52 19.24 1.55 -6.81
N GLU A 53 18.21 0.74 -7.04
CA GLU A 53 17.98 0.01 -8.29
C GLU A 53 17.08 0.77 -9.28
N TRP A 54 16.54 1.92 -8.89
CA TRP A 54 15.60 2.72 -9.67
C TRP A 54 16.04 3.02 -11.11
N PRO A 55 17.34 3.35 -11.38
CA PRO A 55 17.78 3.65 -12.75
C PRO A 55 17.56 2.51 -13.75
N GLU A 56 17.46 1.26 -13.28
CA GLU A 56 17.17 0.12 -14.14
C GLU A 56 15.68 -0.25 -14.11
N ILE A 57 15.08 -0.31 -12.92
CA ILE A 57 13.69 -0.73 -12.72
C ILE A 57 12.71 0.24 -13.40
N SER A 58 12.97 1.55 -13.35
CA SER A 58 12.09 2.56 -13.94
C SER A 58 12.09 2.60 -15.48
N LYS A 59 12.96 1.82 -16.12
CA LYS A 59 13.00 1.67 -17.59
C LYS A 59 12.02 0.64 -18.12
N GLU A 60 11.39 -0.15 -17.26
CA GLU A 60 10.40 -1.14 -17.67
C GLU A 60 9.25 -0.48 -18.42
N GLU A 61 8.90 -1.04 -19.58
CA GLU A 61 7.87 -0.45 -20.45
C GLU A 61 6.47 -0.94 -20.12
N GLU A 62 6.35 -2.09 -19.42
CA GLU A 62 5.09 -2.69 -19.02
C GLU A 62 4.85 -2.52 -17.52
N ILE A 63 3.62 -2.16 -17.12
CA ILE A 63 3.21 -1.99 -15.72
C ILE A 63 3.49 -3.28 -14.93
N GLY A 64 3.15 -4.43 -15.50
CA GLY A 64 3.34 -5.72 -14.82
C GLY A 64 4.81 -6.06 -14.57
N SER A 65 5.70 -5.80 -15.53
CA SER A 65 7.15 -6.02 -15.40
C SER A 65 7.75 -5.09 -14.36
N PHE A 66 7.40 -3.80 -14.41
CA PHE A 66 7.83 -2.79 -13.43
C PHE A 66 7.43 -3.17 -11.99
N LEU A 67 6.14 -3.46 -11.75
CA LEU A 67 5.66 -3.83 -10.42
C LEU A 67 6.26 -5.15 -9.93
N ARG A 68 6.56 -6.10 -10.82
CA ARG A 68 7.23 -7.35 -10.46
C ARG A 68 8.65 -7.10 -9.98
N ALA A 69 9.41 -6.26 -10.70
CA ALA A 69 10.76 -5.88 -10.31
C ALA A 69 10.77 -5.18 -8.94
N CYS A 70 9.88 -4.19 -8.72
CA CYS A 70 9.70 -3.56 -7.42
C CYS A 70 9.40 -4.59 -6.31
N GLY A 71 8.46 -5.50 -6.57
CA GLY A 71 8.06 -6.52 -5.59
C GLY A 71 9.19 -7.47 -5.20
N MET A 72 10.10 -7.81 -6.12
CA MET A 72 11.27 -8.64 -5.83
C MET A 72 12.21 -7.94 -4.85
N VAL A 73 12.56 -6.68 -5.11
CA VAL A 73 13.41 -5.88 -4.22
C VAL A 73 12.80 -5.74 -2.82
N ILE A 74 11.49 -5.45 -2.75
CA ILE A 74 10.77 -5.30 -1.48
C ILE A 74 10.77 -6.60 -0.68
N ILE A 75 10.52 -7.76 -1.31
CA ILE A 75 10.56 -9.06 -0.63
C ILE A 75 11.94 -9.35 -0.06
N GLU A 76 12.98 -9.03 -0.79
CA GLU A 76 14.36 -9.38 -0.42
C GLU A 76 14.90 -8.45 0.67
N HIS A 77 14.52 -7.17 0.65
CA HIS A 77 15.22 -6.14 1.46
C HIS A 77 14.39 -5.55 2.60
N CYS A 78 13.05 -5.60 2.57
CA CYS A 78 12.26 -5.22 3.75
C CYS A 78 12.43 -6.25 4.87
N GLY A 79 12.50 -5.76 6.11
CA GLY A 79 12.66 -6.61 7.29
C GLY A 79 11.38 -7.37 7.68
N GLY A 80 11.56 -8.47 8.43
CA GLY A 80 10.49 -9.18 9.11
C GLY A 80 9.32 -9.59 8.22
N ALA A 81 8.11 -9.38 8.71
CA ALA A 81 6.87 -9.66 7.97
C ALA A 81 6.58 -8.64 6.86
N SER A 82 7.21 -7.45 6.90
CA SER A 82 6.96 -6.39 5.92
C SER A 82 7.33 -6.83 4.51
N GLY A 83 8.46 -7.50 4.31
CA GLY A 83 8.90 -7.97 3.00
C GLY A 83 7.86 -8.86 2.32
N PRO A 84 7.49 -10.00 2.89
CA PRO A 84 6.46 -10.88 2.31
C PRO A 84 5.10 -10.20 2.10
N ILE A 85 4.63 -9.37 3.02
CA ILE A 85 3.32 -8.72 2.94
C ILE A 85 3.30 -7.64 1.84
N TRP A 86 4.20 -6.66 1.91
CA TRP A 86 4.25 -5.58 0.91
C TRP A 86 4.65 -6.09 -0.47
N GLY A 87 5.62 -6.99 -0.55
CA GLY A 87 6.01 -7.60 -1.81
C GLY A 87 4.90 -8.44 -2.45
N SER A 88 4.03 -9.08 -1.66
CA SER A 88 2.88 -9.81 -2.20
C SER A 88 1.83 -8.88 -2.83
N ALA A 89 1.70 -7.64 -2.32
CA ALA A 89 0.87 -6.62 -2.96
C ALA A 89 1.38 -6.29 -4.36
N PHE A 90 2.67 -5.97 -4.48
CA PHE A 90 3.29 -5.69 -5.78
C PHE A 90 3.19 -6.88 -6.74
N ARG A 91 3.40 -8.11 -6.26
CA ARG A 91 3.26 -9.32 -7.09
C ARG A 91 1.82 -9.57 -7.55
N GLY A 92 0.84 -9.31 -6.69
CA GLY A 92 -0.57 -9.39 -7.04
C GLY A 92 -0.93 -8.41 -8.15
N ALA A 93 -0.58 -7.14 -7.95
CA ALA A 93 -0.76 -6.06 -8.91
C ALA A 93 -0.03 -6.36 -10.24
N ALA A 94 1.22 -6.83 -10.19
CA ALA A 94 2.01 -7.20 -11.36
C ALA A 94 1.37 -8.33 -12.18
N LYS A 95 0.76 -9.30 -11.52
CA LYS A 95 0.05 -10.39 -12.20
C LYS A 95 -1.15 -9.88 -13.00
N TYR A 96 -1.93 -8.96 -12.42
CA TYR A 96 -3.07 -8.35 -13.13
C TYR A 96 -2.62 -7.52 -14.32
N ALA A 97 -1.59 -6.72 -14.16
CA ALA A 97 -1.10 -5.79 -15.17
C ALA A 97 -0.12 -6.39 -16.19
N ASN A 98 0.04 -7.71 -16.21
CA ASN A 98 0.98 -8.37 -17.13
C ASN A 98 0.65 -8.02 -18.59
N GLY A 99 1.64 -7.51 -19.33
CA GLY A 99 1.49 -7.10 -20.73
C GLY A 99 0.75 -5.77 -20.94
N LYS A 100 0.38 -5.04 -19.87
CA LYS A 100 -0.28 -3.75 -19.98
C LYS A 100 0.72 -2.61 -19.92
N THR A 101 0.54 -1.62 -20.80
CA THR A 101 1.30 -0.35 -20.84
C THR A 101 0.47 0.85 -20.39
N GLU A 102 -0.84 0.69 -20.34
CA GLU A 102 -1.81 1.68 -19.86
C GLU A 102 -3.02 0.96 -19.23
N ILE A 103 -3.67 1.59 -18.27
CA ILE A 103 -4.88 1.12 -17.61
C ILE A 103 -5.85 2.27 -17.38
N ASP A 104 -7.14 2.02 -17.46
CA ASP A 104 -8.16 2.97 -17.03
C ASP A 104 -8.47 2.86 -15.53
N LEU A 105 -9.40 3.68 -15.02
CA LEU A 105 -9.73 3.69 -13.59
C LEU A 105 -10.30 2.35 -13.10
N ALA A 106 -11.11 1.67 -13.92
CA ALA A 106 -11.67 0.37 -13.54
C ALA A 106 -10.57 -0.69 -13.46
N GLU A 107 -9.66 -0.69 -14.41
CA GLU A 107 -8.48 -1.56 -14.42
C GLU A 107 -7.52 -1.23 -13.27
N PHE A 108 -7.37 0.05 -12.91
CA PHE A 108 -6.58 0.45 -11.73
C PHE A 108 -7.20 -0.07 -10.43
N ALA A 109 -8.52 -0.01 -10.28
CA ALA A 109 -9.21 -0.58 -9.13
C ALA A 109 -9.01 -2.11 -9.04
N GLU A 110 -9.05 -2.83 -10.17
CA GLU A 110 -8.79 -4.28 -10.22
C GLU A 110 -7.31 -4.62 -9.95
N LEU A 111 -6.38 -3.78 -10.40
CA LEU A 111 -4.95 -3.89 -10.05
C LEU A 111 -4.77 -3.80 -8.53
N MET A 112 -5.40 -2.82 -7.91
CA MET A 112 -5.34 -2.64 -6.45
C MET A 112 -6.07 -3.77 -5.70
N GLN A 113 -7.18 -4.30 -6.24
CA GLN A 113 -7.82 -5.50 -5.69
C GLN A 113 -6.86 -6.71 -5.72
N SER A 114 -6.15 -6.89 -6.83
CA SER A 114 -5.16 -7.97 -6.94
C SER A 114 -4.00 -7.83 -5.95
N ALA A 115 -3.64 -6.60 -5.58
CA ALA A 115 -2.70 -6.34 -4.48
C ALA A 115 -3.28 -6.78 -3.12
N VAL A 116 -4.55 -6.45 -2.82
CA VAL A 116 -5.27 -6.92 -1.62
C VAL A 116 -5.28 -8.45 -1.56
N ASP A 117 -5.65 -9.11 -2.65
CA ASP A 117 -5.72 -10.58 -2.73
C ASP A 117 -4.33 -11.21 -2.47
N GLY A 118 -3.27 -10.60 -2.98
CA GLY A 118 -1.89 -11.00 -2.71
C GLY A 118 -1.54 -10.96 -1.24
N ILE A 119 -1.87 -9.87 -0.57
CA ILE A 119 -1.66 -9.69 0.88
C ILE A 119 -2.48 -10.70 1.67
N GLN A 120 -3.77 -10.85 1.35
CA GLN A 120 -4.66 -11.80 2.03
C GLN A 120 -4.15 -13.23 1.92
N LYS A 121 -3.72 -13.62 0.72
CA LYS A 121 -3.17 -14.96 0.49
C LYS A 121 -1.89 -15.22 1.28
N THR A 122 -1.04 -14.22 1.43
CA THR A 122 0.25 -14.35 2.11
C THR A 122 0.12 -14.26 3.63
N GLY A 123 -0.62 -13.27 4.14
CA GLY A 123 -0.75 -13.00 5.57
C GLY A 123 -1.96 -13.69 6.24
N GLY A 124 -2.92 -14.18 5.46
CA GLY A 124 -4.16 -14.78 5.97
C GLY A 124 -5.01 -13.81 6.80
N ALA A 125 -4.81 -12.50 6.64
CA ALA A 125 -5.60 -11.46 7.30
C ALA A 125 -6.80 -11.05 6.44
N LYS A 126 -7.81 -10.51 7.08
CA LYS A 126 -9.04 -9.99 6.46
C LYS A 126 -9.44 -8.66 7.11
N LEU A 127 -10.42 -8.01 6.54
CA LEU A 127 -11.03 -6.82 7.16
C LEU A 127 -11.52 -7.14 8.57
N GLY A 128 -11.19 -6.29 9.54
CA GLY A 128 -11.50 -6.46 10.94
C GLY A 128 -10.44 -7.17 11.77
N ASP A 129 -9.32 -7.59 11.17
CA ASP A 129 -8.21 -8.23 11.89
C ASP A 129 -7.20 -7.21 12.50
N LYS A 130 -7.42 -5.91 12.27
CA LYS A 130 -6.55 -4.80 12.68
C LYS A 130 -5.17 -4.93 12.03
N THR A 131 -5.14 -4.72 10.73
CA THR A 131 -3.94 -4.75 9.88
C THR A 131 -4.00 -3.66 8.81
N LEU A 132 -2.97 -3.51 7.99
CA LEU A 132 -2.99 -2.60 6.84
C LEU A 132 -4.22 -2.82 5.91
N LEU A 133 -4.81 -4.02 5.91
CA LEU A 133 -6.00 -4.33 5.11
C LEU A 133 -7.24 -3.55 5.56
N ASP A 134 -7.30 -3.13 6.81
CA ASP A 134 -8.42 -2.33 7.34
C ASP A 134 -8.46 -0.92 6.77
N ALA A 135 -7.36 -0.44 6.21
CA ALA A 135 -7.29 0.79 5.42
C ALA A 135 -7.35 0.52 3.91
N LEU A 136 -6.63 -0.52 3.45
CA LEU A 136 -6.48 -0.78 2.01
C LEU A 136 -7.77 -1.30 1.36
N ILE A 137 -8.52 -2.18 2.03
CA ILE A 137 -9.78 -2.71 1.48
C ILE A 137 -10.81 -1.60 1.25
N PRO A 138 -11.14 -0.73 2.24
CA PRO A 138 -12.06 0.39 2.00
C PRO A 138 -11.58 1.34 0.89
N ALA A 139 -10.28 1.60 0.81
CA ALA A 139 -9.69 2.42 -0.24
C ALA A 139 -9.93 1.83 -1.64
N VAL A 140 -9.74 0.52 -1.79
CA VAL A 140 -9.97 -0.20 -3.06
C VAL A 140 -11.46 -0.23 -3.42
N GLU A 141 -12.35 -0.46 -2.46
CA GLU A 141 -13.79 -0.41 -2.70
C GLU A 141 -14.25 0.99 -3.15
N SER A 142 -13.63 2.05 -2.61
CA SER A 142 -13.86 3.43 -3.05
C SER A 142 -13.40 3.67 -4.50
N LEU A 143 -12.26 3.09 -4.91
CA LEU A 143 -11.81 3.15 -6.31
C LEU A 143 -12.81 2.47 -7.25
N LYS A 144 -13.32 1.29 -6.88
CA LYS A 144 -14.34 0.56 -7.66
C LYS A 144 -15.63 1.35 -7.79
N ALA A 145 -16.09 1.94 -6.69
CA ALA A 145 -17.29 2.78 -6.68
C ALA A 145 -17.12 4.02 -7.58
N SER A 146 -15.96 4.67 -7.53
CA SER A 146 -15.62 5.82 -8.37
C SER A 146 -15.54 5.44 -9.85
N ALA A 147 -14.99 4.27 -10.18
CA ALA A 147 -14.97 3.77 -11.56
C ALA A 147 -16.40 3.53 -12.10
N GLN A 148 -17.28 2.96 -11.29
CA GLN A 148 -18.69 2.75 -11.65
C GLN A 148 -19.45 4.07 -11.79
N ALA A 149 -19.12 5.08 -11.00
CA ALA A 149 -19.70 6.42 -11.06
C ALA A 149 -19.19 7.26 -12.25
N GLY A 150 -18.10 6.83 -12.91
CA GLY A 150 -17.48 7.58 -13.99
C GLY A 150 -16.68 8.79 -13.51
N ASP A 151 -16.18 8.75 -12.28
CA ASP A 151 -15.31 9.80 -11.72
C ASP A 151 -14.00 9.90 -12.52
N SER A 152 -13.35 11.07 -12.44
CA SER A 152 -11.96 11.21 -12.91
C SER A 152 -10.99 10.47 -11.97
N ILE A 153 -9.80 10.15 -12.48
CA ILE A 153 -8.74 9.50 -11.68
C ILE A 153 -8.42 10.34 -10.44
N ALA A 154 -8.30 11.65 -10.55
CA ALA A 154 -8.02 12.54 -9.43
C ALA A 154 -9.10 12.49 -8.34
N VAL A 155 -10.39 12.49 -8.72
CA VAL A 155 -11.50 12.36 -7.78
C VAL A 155 -11.50 11.00 -7.11
N ALA A 156 -11.28 9.94 -7.86
CA ALA A 156 -11.23 8.56 -7.36
C ALA A 156 -10.09 8.37 -6.35
N MET A 157 -8.89 8.87 -6.66
CA MET A 157 -7.75 8.82 -5.76
C MET A 157 -8.00 9.58 -4.46
N ARG A 158 -8.62 10.76 -4.52
CA ARG A 158 -8.99 11.54 -3.32
C ARG A 158 -9.95 10.77 -2.42
N LYS A 159 -11.05 10.28 -2.97
CA LYS A 159 -12.02 9.46 -2.23
C LYS A 159 -11.36 8.21 -1.62
N SER A 160 -10.49 7.55 -2.37
CA SER A 160 -9.75 6.37 -1.91
C SER A 160 -8.81 6.71 -0.74
N ALA A 161 -8.11 7.84 -0.79
CA ALA A 161 -7.26 8.29 0.30
C ALA A 161 -8.07 8.61 1.58
N ASP A 162 -9.24 9.26 1.43
CA ASP A 162 -10.14 9.56 2.55
C ASP A 162 -10.64 8.27 3.22
N GLU A 163 -11.00 7.25 2.42
CA GLU A 163 -11.43 5.95 2.95
C GLU A 163 -10.27 5.17 3.60
N ALA A 164 -9.03 5.29 3.09
CA ALA A 164 -7.86 4.72 3.73
C ALA A 164 -7.62 5.32 5.13
N ILE A 165 -7.72 6.65 5.26
CA ILE A 165 -7.60 7.33 6.55
C ILE A 165 -8.71 6.88 7.50
N SER A 166 -9.96 6.88 7.02
CA SER A 166 -11.12 6.45 7.81
C SER A 166 -10.98 5.00 8.29
N GLY A 167 -10.51 4.11 7.42
CA GLY A 167 -10.25 2.70 7.75
C GLY A 167 -9.16 2.56 8.82
N ALA A 168 -8.07 3.30 8.69
CA ALA A 168 -6.99 3.32 9.69
C ALA A 168 -7.50 3.77 11.07
N GLU A 169 -8.26 4.86 11.13
CA GLU A 169 -8.83 5.37 12.37
C GLU A 169 -9.76 4.36 13.05
N LYS A 170 -10.59 3.65 12.30
CA LYS A 170 -11.50 2.61 12.84
C LYS A 170 -10.76 1.45 13.51
N THR A 171 -9.48 1.23 13.18
CA THR A 171 -8.69 0.17 13.82
C THR A 171 -8.45 0.40 15.31
N LYS A 172 -8.64 1.61 15.83
CA LYS A 172 -8.59 1.92 17.27
C LYS A 172 -9.62 1.13 18.09
N ASP A 173 -10.74 0.81 17.47
CA ASP A 173 -11.86 0.13 18.12
C ASP A 173 -11.83 -1.39 17.91
N ILE A 174 -10.78 -1.92 17.26
CA ILE A 174 -10.62 -3.34 16.96
C ILE A 174 -9.53 -3.94 17.86
N VAL A 175 -9.79 -5.08 18.44
CA VAL A 175 -8.77 -5.91 19.08
C VAL A 175 -7.97 -6.62 17.99
N ALA A 176 -6.65 -6.50 18.01
CA ALA A 176 -5.80 -7.12 17.01
C ALA A 176 -5.86 -8.65 17.07
N THR A 177 -6.07 -9.29 15.92
CA THR A 177 -6.08 -10.75 15.76
C THR A 177 -4.91 -11.27 14.94
N LYS A 178 -4.14 -10.35 14.34
CA LYS A 178 -2.96 -10.64 13.51
C LYS A 178 -1.78 -9.75 13.88
N GLY A 179 -0.60 -10.14 13.40
CA GLY A 179 0.64 -9.40 13.65
C GLY A 179 1.06 -9.38 15.12
N ARG A 180 2.03 -8.53 15.45
CA ARG A 180 2.58 -8.41 16.82
C ARG A 180 1.55 -7.85 17.80
N ALA A 181 0.73 -6.92 17.37
CA ALA A 181 -0.33 -6.33 18.19
C ALA A 181 -1.31 -7.38 18.76
N SER A 182 -1.49 -8.54 18.10
CA SER A 182 -2.36 -9.61 18.59
C SER A 182 -1.91 -10.21 19.93
N TYR A 183 -0.62 -10.13 20.25
CA TYR A 183 -0.10 -10.59 21.56
C TYR A 183 -0.52 -9.70 22.73
N LEU A 184 -0.99 -8.49 22.44
CA LEU A 184 -1.46 -7.54 23.47
C LEU A 184 -2.93 -7.77 23.85
N GLY A 185 -3.72 -8.48 23.02
CA GLY A 185 -5.15 -8.66 23.22
C GLY A 185 -5.86 -7.29 23.30
N GLU A 186 -6.69 -7.08 24.33
CA GLU A 186 -7.45 -5.83 24.55
C GLU A 186 -6.54 -4.58 24.72
N ARG A 187 -5.29 -4.74 25.12
CA ARG A 187 -4.34 -3.64 25.21
C ARG A 187 -3.96 -3.05 23.84
N SER A 188 -4.31 -3.72 22.76
CA SER A 188 -4.19 -3.19 21.40
C SER A 188 -5.24 -2.14 21.04
N LEU A 189 -6.31 -2.00 21.85
CA LEU A 189 -7.34 -0.96 21.66
C LEU A 189 -6.78 0.44 21.89
N SER A 190 -7.49 1.45 21.36
CA SER A 190 -7.17 2.88 21.45
C SER A 190 -5.98 3.35 20.62
N PHE A 191 -5.19 2.47 20.07
CA PHE A 191 -4.10 2.78 19.13
C PHE A 191 -4.51 2.36 17.73
N PRO A 192 -4.28 3.17 16.68
CA PRO A 192 -4.51 2.72 15.31
C PRO A 192 -3.46 1.67 14.92
N ASP A 193 -3.78 0.81 13.96
CA ASP A 193 -2.79 -0.08 13.37
C ASP A 193 -1.73 0.72 12.60
N ALA A 194 -0.44 0.43 12.85
CA ALA A 194 0.66 1.14 12.21
C ALA A 194 0.65 0.98 10.69
N GLY A 195 0.38 -0.24 10.20
CA GLY A 195 0.28 -0.54 8.77
C GLY A 195 -0.90 0.15 8.11
N ALA A 196 -2.08 0.16 8.76
CA ALA A 196 -3.26 0.87 8.26
C ALA A 196 -3.01 2.38 8.20
N THR A 197 -2.39 2.95 9.24
CA THR A 197 -2.04 4.38 9.27
C THR A 197 -1.04 4.73 8.16
N ALA A 198 -0.03 3.88 7.94
CA ALA A 198 0.92 4.07 6.85
C ALA A 198 0.23 4.07 5.48
N ILE A 199 -0.74 3.17 5.22
CA ILE A 199 -1.54 3.17 3.98
C ILE A 199 -2.28 4.51 3.81
N GLY A 200 -2.93 5.04 4.85
CA GLY A 200 -3.61 6.34 4.80
C GLY A 200 -2.65 7.47 4.42
N ILE A 201 -1.46 7.52 5.05
CA ILE A 201 -0.42 8.52 4.77
C ILE A 201 0.08 8.41 3.34
N ILE A 202 0.38 7.20 2.88
CA ILE A 202 0.90 6.92 1.53
C ILE A 202 -0.13 7.34 0.46
N PHE A 203 -1.40 6.93 0.60
CA PHE A 203 -2.44 7.27 -0.36
C PHE A 203 -2.67 8.77 -0.44
N THR A 204 -2.69 9.46 0.71
CA THR A 204 -2.83 10.91 0.76
C THR A 204 -1.67 11.60 0.05
N TYR A 205 -0.43 11.21 0.37
CA TYR A 205 0.76 11.81 -0.22
C TYR A 205 0.82 11.63 -1.74
N ILE A 206 0.57 10.40 -2.22
CA ILE A 206 0.54 10.12 -3.66
C ILE A 206 -0.55 10.97 -4.32
N THR A 207 -1.76 11.02 -3.75
CA THR A 207 -2.87 11.80 -4.31
C THR A 207 -2.54 13.28 -4.40
N ASP A 208 -1.98 13.87 -3.34
CA ASP A 208 -1.65 15.29 -3.27
C ASP A 208 -0.56 15.68 -4.29
N LYS A 209 0.40 14.79 -4.55
CA LYS A 209 1.52 15.07 -5.45
C LYS A 209 1.27 14.67 -6.90
N PHE A 210 0.50 13.62 -7.11
CA PHE A 210 0.23 13.09 -8.45
C PHE A 210 -0.89 13.85 -9.15
N CYS A 211 -1.91 14.30 -8.39
CA CYS A 211 -3.08 15.00 -8.92
C CYS A 211 -3.01 16.55 -8.77
N ALA A 212 -1.83 17.08 -8.42
CA ALA A 212 -1.60 18.53 -8.24
C ALA A 212 -1.61 19.33 -9.54
#